data_1eafbc1fcf9e4194456acca8d3a87dd1
#
_entry.id   1eafbc1fcf9e4194456acca8d3a87dd1
#
_cell.length_a   1.000
_cell.length_b   1.000
_cell.length_c   1.000
_cell.angle_alpha   90.00
_cell.angle_beta   90.00
_cell.angle_gamma   90.00
#
_symmetry.space_group_name_H-M   'P 1'
#
loop_
_entity.id
_entity.type
_entity.pdbx_description
1 polymer ?
#
loop_
_entity_poly.entity_id
_entity_poly.type
_entity_poly.pdbx_seq_one_letter_code
_entity_poly.pdbx_strand_id
1 'polypeptide(L)'
;KGIRKRLEEKKLECSVFVMGGTPSFPCHAEYPDVFLSPGTAFLQDAGYYKRLPDMDFIPAAVVLSRVVSHPSKDSFTLDLGYKGIAADPVSQRGYIVGGEEYEAVFQNEEHWVFRLKEGQEASLPEIGSVVYVIPTHICPTSALYPSIPIVEKGVVTENWEVKARNRKITV
;
A
#
# COMPACT_ATOMS: atom_id res chain seq x y z
N LYS A 1 3.70 -30.61 -4.48
CA LYS A 1 3.57 -32.10 -4.62
C LYS A 1 4.21 -32.85 -3.45
N GLY A 2 5.41 -32.52 -2.97
CA GLY A 2 6.09 -33.23 -1.88
C GLY A 2 5.39 -33.20 -0.53
N ILE A 3 4.75 -32.07 -0.17
CA ILE A 3 4.05 -31.93 1.11
C ILE A 3 2.80 -32.83 1.15
N ARG A 4 1.98 -32.82 0.09
CA ARG A 4 0.77 -33.66 0.00
C ARG A 4 1.15 -35.15 0.20
N LYS A 5 2.16 -35.63 -0.53
CA LYS A 5 2.64 -37.02 -0.41
C LYS A 5 3.07 -37.34 1.04
N ARG A 6 3.80 -36.46 1.71
CA ARG A 6 4.22 -36.68 3.11
C ARG A 6 3.05 -36.71 4.11
N LEU A 7 1.99 -35.93 3.84
CA LEU A 7 0.77 -35.96 4.66
C LEU A 7 0.04 -37.30 4.48
N GLU A 8 -0.10 -37.78 3.21
CA GLU A 8 -0.70 -39.06 2.89
C GLU A 8 0.07 -40.21 3.52
N GLU A 9 1.41 -40.24 3.43
CA GLU A 9 2.27 -41.23 4.08
C GLU A 9 2.07 -41.27 5.61
N LYS A 10 1.74 -40.16 6.22
CA LYS A 10 1.42 -40.03 7.66
C LYS A 10 -0.05 -40.26 7.98
N LYS A 11 -0.87 -40.62 6.99
CA LYS A 11 -2.34 -40.75 7.12
C LYS A 11 -3.02 -39.49 7.66
N LEU A 12 -2.48 -38.32 7.31
CA LEU A 12 -3.07 -37.02 7.62
C LEU A 12 -3.88 -36.54 6.42
N GLU A 13 -5.17 -36.39 6.62
CA GLU A 13 -6.06 -35.88 5.58
C GLU A 13 -5.84 -34.36 5.43
N CYS A 14 -5.66 -33.91 4.19
CA CYS A 14 -5.59 -32.51 3.81
C CYS A 14 -6.30 -32.32 2.48
N SER A 15 -7.55 -31.94 2.53
CA SER A 15 -8.43 -31.78 1.36
C SER A 15 -8.29 -30.41 0.71
N VAL A 16 -7.82 -29.40 1.44
CA VAL A 16 -7.71 -28.02 0.96
C VAL A 16 -6.26 -27.54 1.01
N PHE A 17 -5.77 -27.06 -0.12
CA PHE A 17 -4.46 -26.41 -0.22
C PHE A 17 -4.66 -24.95 -0.66
N VAL A 18 -4.21 -24.01 0.18
CA VAL A 18 -4.19 -22.59 -0.13
C VAL A 18 -2.73 -22.18 -0.33
N MET A 19 -2.39 -21.63 -1.48
CA MET A 19 -1.01 -21.33 -1.87
C MET A 19 -0.93 -19.98 -2.59
N GLY A 20 0.18 -19.30 -2.39
CA GLY A 20 0.51 -18.10 -3.13
C GLY A 20 -0.23 -16.84 -2.67
N GLY A 21 0.42 -16.02 -1.85
CA GLY A 21 0.08 -14.60 -1.69
C GLY A 21 0.41 -13.81 -2.97
N THR A 22 0.19 -12.50 -2.97
CA THR A 22 0.39 -11.63 -4.16
C THR A 22 1.70 -11.90 -4.91
N PRO A 23 2.89 -12.01 -4.29
CA PRO A 23 4.13 -12.18 -5.04
C PRO A 23 4.32 -13.56 -5.67
N SER A 24 3.54 -14.56 -5.31
CA SER A 24 3.78 -15.94 -5.73
C SER A 24 2.55 -16.67 -6.30
N PHE A 25 1.35 -16.08 -6.22
CA PHE A 25 0.17 -16.77 -6.74
C PHE A 25 0.24 -17.12 -8.25
N PRO A 26 0.89 -16.32 -9.13
CA PRO A 26 0.98 -16.68 -10.54
C PRO A 26 1.70 -18.02 -10.75
N CYS A 27 2.73 -18.32 -9.94
CA CYS A 27 3.46 -19.59 -10.00
C CYS A 27 2.59 -20.81 -9.63
N HIS A 28 1.45 -20.58 -9.01
CA HIS A 28 0.53 -21.65 -8.57
C HIS A 28 -0.76 -21.71 -9.41
N ALA A 29 -0.98 -20.74 -10.30
CA ALA A 29 -2.22 -20.63 -11.09
C ALA A 29 -2.46 -21.82 -12.03
N GLU A 30 -1.40 -22.54 -12.41
CA GLU A 30 -1.49 -23.72 -13.27
C GLU A 30 -1.97 -25.00 -12.54
N TYR A 31 -2.05 -24.98 -11.21
CA TYR A 31 -2.46 -26.13 -10.42
C TYR A 31 -3.96 -26.07 -10.08
N PRO A 32 -4.81 -26.93 -10.66
CA PRO A 32 -6.27 -26.85 -10.53
C PRO A 32 -6.79 -27.19 -9.12
N ASP A 33 -5.98 -27.87 -8.31
CA ASP A 33 -6.35 -28.34 -6.96
C ASP A 33 -5.76 -27.50 -5.83
N VAL A 34 -5.37 -26.28 -6.12
CA VAL A 34 -4.97 -25.30 -5.10
C VAL A 34 -5.83 -24.05 -5.17
N PHE A 35 -6.11 -23.47 -4.03
CA PHE A 35 -6.71 -22.16 -3.92
C PHE A 35 -5.59 -21.12 -3.81
N LEU A 36 -5.76 -19.99 -4.50
CA LEU A 36 -4.82 -18.88 -4.46
C LEU A 36 -5.30 -17.85 -3.44
N SER A 37 -4.37 -17.17 -2.76
CA SER A 37 -4.68 -16.18 -1.71
C SER A 37 -3.97 -14.83 -1.92
N PRO A 38 -4.02 -14.22 -3.13
CA PRO A 38 -3.52 -12.87 -3.30
C PRO A 38 -4.40 -11.88 -2.53
N GLY A 39 -3.80 -10.97 -1.78
CA GLY A 39 -4.50 -9.91 -1.04
C GLY A 39 -4.16 -8.53 -1.60
N THR A 40 -2.89 -8.17 -1.55
CA THR A 40 -2.40 -6.86 -2.01
C THR A 40 -2.73 -6.56 -3.48
N ALA A 41 -2.79 -7.58 -4.35
CA ALA A 41 -3.11 -7.43 -5.77
C ALA A 41 -4.44 -6.71 -6.04
N PHE A 42 -5.42 -6.80 -5.14
CA PHE A 42 -6.73 -6.15 -5.31
C PHE A 42 -6.68 -4.62 -5.27
N LEU A 43 -5.77 -4.05 -4.49
CA LEU A 43 -5.56 -2.61 -4.42
C LEU A 43 -4.22 -2.21 -5.02
N GLN A 44 -3.29 -3.15 -5.13
CA GLN A 44 -1.89 -2.96 -5.44
C GLN A 44 -1.23 -1.86 -4.58
N ASP A 45 0.08 -1.89 -4.47
CA ASP A 45 0.84 -0.86 -3.77
C ASP A 45 2.16 -0.56 -4.50
N ALA A 46 2.81 0.55 -4.12
CA ALA A 46 4.06 0.93 -4.73
C ALA A 46 5.19 -0.07 -4.47
N GLY A 47 5.11 -0.83 -3.38
CA GLY A 47 6.10 -1.84 -3.02
C GLY A 47 6.12 -3.00 -4.00
N TYR A 48 4.98 -3.58 -4.33
CA TYR A 48 4.90 -4.66 -5.32
C TYR A 48 4.95 -4.13 -6.75
N TYR A 49 4.30 -3.00 -7.05
CA TYR A 49 4.36 -2.38 -8.36
C TYR A 49 5.80 -2.17 -8.86
N LYS A 50 6.69 -1.72 -7.97
CA LYS A 50 8.10 -1.48 -8.30
C LYS A 50 8.96 -2.74 -8.30
N ARG A 51 8.63 -3.76 -7.50
CA ARG A 51 9.44 -4.97 -7.34
C ARG A 51 9.03 -6.13 -8.24
N LEU A 52 7.80 -6.13 -8.73
CA LEU A 52 7.20 -7.19 -9.53
C LEU A 52 6.68 -6.61 -10.85
N PRO A 53 7.58 -6.21 -11.77
CA PRO A 53 7.20 -5.55 -13.02
C PRO A 53 6.48 -6.48 -14.01
N ASP A 54 6.47 -7.78 -13.75
CA ASP A 54 5.72 -8.80 -14.49
C ASP A 54 4.26 -8.94 -14.05
N MET A 55 3.85 -8.15 -13.05
CA MET A 55 2.47 -8.10 -12.57
C MET A 55 1.81 -6.78 -13.01
N ASP A 56 0.93 -6.86 -14.00
CA ASP A 56 0.22 -5.72 -14.58
C ASP A 56 -0.94 -5.19 -13.71
N PHE A 57 -0.75 -5.13 -12.38
CA PHE A 57 -1.71 -4.52 -11.48
C PHE A 57 -1.38 -3.05 -11.23
N ILE A 58 -2.38 -2.21 -11.26
CA ILE A 58 -2.26 -0.76 -11.08
C ILE A 58 -2.60 -0.41 -9.62
N PRO A 59 -1.78 0.41 -8.92
CA PRO A 59 -2.15 0.93 -7.61
C PRO A 59 -3.49 1.68 -7.67
N ALA A 60 -4.48 1.17 -6.96
CA ALA A 60 -5.85 1.69 -6.95
C ALA A 60 -6.20 2.45 -5.68
N ALA A 61 -5.32 2.45 -4.68
CA ALA A 61 -5.52 3.16 -3.43
C ALA A 61 -4.43 4.21 -3.20
N VAL A 62 -4.86 5.39 -2.80
CA VAL A 62 -3.97 6.51 -2.43
C VAL A 62 -4.37 7.06 -1.06
N VAL A 63 -3.41 7.59 -0.33
CA VAL A 63 -3.66 8.41 0.85
C VAL A 63 -3.71 9.87 0.40
N LEU A 64 -4.82 10.55 0.69
CA LEU A 64 -4.95 11.98 0.47
C LEU A 64 -4.32 12.74 1.63
N SER A 65 -3.45 13.68 1.34
CA SER A 65 -2.76 14.53 2.29
C SER A 65 -2.76 15.98 1.83
N ARG A 66 -2.38 16.90 2.71
CA ARG A 66 -2.24 18.33 2.41
C ARG A 66 -0.86 18.82 2.76
N VAL A 67 -0.40 19.80 1.99
CA VAL A 67 0.79 20.59 2.35
C VAL A 67 0.41 21.55 3.47
N VAL A 68 1.10 21.45 4.61
CA VAL A 68 0.81 22.27 5.80
C VAL A 68 1.88 23.33 6.06
N SER A 69 3.08 23.18 5.54
CA SER A 69 4.15 24.17 5.70
C SER A 69 5.28 24.00 4.68
N HIS A 70 6.09 25.06 4.53
CA HIS A 70 7.37 25.05 3.84
C HIS A 70 8.48 25.33 4.87
N PRO A 71 9.15 24.31 5.43
CA PRO A 71 10.25 24.50 6.39
C PRO A 71 11.45 25.22 5.82
N SER A 72 11.69 25.09 4.50
CA SER A 72 12.73 25.78 3.75
C SER A 72 12.29 26.07 2.32
N LYS A 73 13.12 26.76 1.56
CA LYS A 73 12.84 27.12 0.15
C LYS A 73 12.75 25.92 -0.79
N ASP A 74 13.25 24.76 -0.37
CA ASP A 74 13.33 23.51 -1.14
C ASP A 74 12.58 22.34 -0.47
N SER A 75 11.84 22.60 0.62
CA SER A 75 11.13 21.55 1.34
C SER A 75 9.70 21.93 1.72
N PHE A 76 8.84 20.92 1.82
CA PHE A 76 7.47 21.04 2.28
C PHE A 76 7.10 19.90 3.22
N THR A 77 6.06 20.13 4.01
CA THR A 77 5.55 19.17 4.99
C THR A 77 4.13 18.78 4.64
N LEU A 78 3.86 17.49 4.65
CA LEU A 78 2.51 16.92 4.55
C LEU A 78 1.95 16.63 5.95
N ASP A 79 0.62 16.71 6.11
CA ASP A 79 -0.14 16.25 7.28
C ASP A 79 -0.31 14.71 7.29
N LEU A 80 0.71 13.99 6.86
CA LEU A 80 0.72 12.54 6.74
C LEU A 80 1.91 11.94 7.51
N GLY A 81 1.68 11.63 8.77
CA GLY A 81 2.65 10.86 9.56
C GLY A 81 2.39 9.36 9.52
N TYR A 82 3.17 8.59 10.29
CA TYR A 82 3.03 7.12 10.32
C TYR A 82 1.73 6.64 11.00
N LYS A 83 0.91 7.52 11.56
CA LYS A 83 -0.46 7.21 11.98
C LYS A 83 -1.44 7.12 10.82
N GLY A 84 -1.11 7.71 9.66
CA GLY A 84 -1.94 7.71 8.46
C GLY A 84 -1.42 6.82 7.32
N ILE A 85 -0.22 6.26 7.44
CA ILE A 85 0.36 5.36 6.44
C ILE A 85 1.21 4.29 7.11
N ALA A 86 1.28 3.10 6.53
CA ALA A 86 2.05 1.99 7.08
C ALA A 86 3.51 2.36 7.38
N ALA A 87 3.95 2.07 8.60
CA ALA A 87 5.29 2.40 9.10
C ALA A 87 6.32 1.27 8.93
N ASP A 88 5.90 0.08 8.52
CA ASP A 88 6.75 -1.10 8.35
C ASP A 88 7.80 -0.99 7.22
N PRO A 89 7.56 -0.26 6.09
CA PRO A 89 8.63 0.03 5.16
C PRO A 89 9.63 1.03 5.77
N VAL A 90 10.87 0.60 5.96
CA VAL A 90 11.88 1.37 6.72
C VAL A 90 12.39 2.59 5.94
N SER A 91 12.57 2.47 4.60
CA SER A 91 13.23 3.49 3.78
C SER A 91 12.26 4.44 3.09
N GLN A 92 11.14 3.94 2.58
CA GLN A 92 10.18 4.72 1.79
C GLN A 92 8.77 4.18 2.05
N ARG A 93 7.96 4.95 2.76
CA ARG A 93 6.61 4.52 3.17
C ARG A 93 5.52 4.78 2.13
N GLY A 94 5.80 5.64 1.16
CA GLY A 94 4.92 5.93 0.05
C GLY A 94 5.59 6.84 -0.98
N TYR A 95 4.91 7.06 -2.08
CA TYR A 95 5.39 7.87 -3.21
C TYR A 95 4.33 8.90 -3.58
N ILE A 96 4.73 10.15 -3.71
CA ILE A 96 3.86 11.23 -4.18
C ILE A 96 3.54 10.98 -5.65
N VAL A 97 2.27 11.06 -6.00
CA VAL A 97 1.81 10.94 -7.39
C VAL A 97 2.25 12.18 -8.15
N GLY A 98 3.05 12.00 -9.19
CA GLY A 98 3.61 13.10 -9.98
C GLY A 98 4.63 13.95 -9.22
N GLY A 99 5.30 13.36 -8.21
CA GLY A 99 6.31 14.03 -7.37
C GLY A 99 7.64 13.28 -7.35
N GLU A 100 8.06 12.77 -8.50
CA GLU A 100 9.31 12.03 -8.66
C GLU A 100 10.55 12.89 -8.36
N GLU A 101 10.43 14.21 -8.46
CA GLU A 101 11.48 15.19 -8.14
C GLU A 101 11.71 15.37 -6.63
N TYR A 102 10.79 14.89 -5.78
CA TYR A 102 10.91 15.03 -4.32
C TYR A 102 11.44 13.74 -3.68
N GLU A 103 12.12 13.90 -2.57
CA GLU A 103 12.56 12.81 -1.71
C GLU A 103 12.05 13.00 -0.27
N ALA A 104 11.72 11.90 0.39
CA ALA A 104 11.34 11.90 1.79
C ALA A 104 12.57 12.15 2.68
N VAL A 105 12.47 13.10 3.60
CA VAL A 105 13.55 13.47 4.52
C VAL A 105 13.31 12.95 5.92
N PHE A 106 12.10 13.21 6.44
CA PHE A 106 11.76 12.88 7.83
C PHE A 106 10.25 12.67 7.95
N GLN A 107 9.86 11.69 8.75
CA GLN A 107 8.46 11.45 9.10
C GLN A 107 8.32 11.17 10.60
N ASN A 108 7.36 11.81 11.23
CA ASN A 108 6.92 11.55 12.59
C ASN A 108 5.49 10.99 12.61
N GLU A 109 4.82 11.09 13.75
CA GLU A 109 3.46 10.60 13.96
C GLU A 109 2.42 11.21 13.00
N GLU A 110 2.49 12.55 12.81
CA GLU A 110 1.46 13.34 12.10
C GLU A 110 1.97 14.01 10.82
N HIS A 111 3.31 14.10 10.63
CA HIS A 111 3.88 14.89 9.54
C HIS A 111 4.95 14.13 8.77
N TRP A 112 5.07 14.48 7.49
CA TRP A 112 6.09 13.94 6.60
C TRP A 112 6.73 15.07 5.80
N VAL A 113 8.05 15.25 5.96
CA VAL A 113 8.83 16.26 5.27
C VAL A 113 9.42 15.68 4.00
N PHE A 114 9.21 16.39 2.90
CA PHE A 114 9.82 16.14 1.61
C PHE A 114 10.71 17.28 1.20
N ARG A 115 11.72 16.99 0.41
CA ARG A 115 12.64 17.97 -0.14
C ARG A 115 12.81 17.73 -1.64
N LEU A 116 13.05 18.81 -2.39
CA LEU A 116 13.45 18.75 -3.77
C LEU A 116 14.83 18.07 -3.88
N LYS A 117 14.95 17.08 -4.75
CA LYS A 117 16.22 16.38 -4.99
C LYS A 117 17.25 17.32 -5.56
N GLU A 118 18.52 17.06 -5.26
CA GLU A 118 19.63 17.85 -5.80
C GLU A 118 19.63 17.84 -7.34
N GLY A 119 19.80 19.02 -7.91
CA GLY A 119 19.81 19.19 -9.38
C GLY A 119 18.44 19.19 -10.05
N GLN A 120 17.35 19.07 -9.29
CA GLN A 120 15.99 19.21 -9.81
C GLN A 120 15.52 20.67 -9.70
N GLU A 121 14.81 21.13 -10.74
CA GLU A 121 14.14 22.43 -10.76
C GLU A 121 12.62 22.19 -10.83
N ALA A 122 11.94 22.39 -9.71
CA ALA A 122 10.49 22.32 -9.62
C ALA A 122 9.98 23.31 -8.57
N SER A 123 8.77 23.81 -8.75
CA SER A 123 8.10 24.60 -7.73
C SER A 123 7.55 23.69 -6.65
N LEU A 124 7.72 24.07 -5.38
CA LEU A 124 7.06 23.36 -4.29
C LEU A 124 5.52 23.45 -4.41
N PRO A 125 4.79 22.41 -4.05
CA PRO A 125 3.34 22.46 -4.01
C PRO A 125 2.88 23.52 -2.97
N GLU A 126 1.86 24.28 -3.29
CA GLU A 126 1.36 25.37 -2.44
C GLU A 126 0.83 24.84 -1.09
N ILE A 127 1.00 25.66 -0.03
CA ILE A 127 0.40 25.35 1.28
C ILE A 127 -1.13 25.27 1.14
N GLY A 128 -1.72 24.19 1.68
CA GLY A 128 -3.13 23.88 1.57
C GLY A 128 -3.51 23.01 0.35
N SER A 129 -2.61 22.85 -0.61
CA SER A 129 -2.86 21.96 -1.76
C SER A 129 -2.93 20.49 -1.35
N VAL A 130 -3.73 19.74 -2.11
CA VAL A 130 -3.88 18.29 -1.92
C VAL A 130 -2.76 17.56 -2.63
N VAL A 131 -2.21 16.57 -1.96
CA VAL A 131 -1.19 15.66 -2.47
C VAL A 131 -1.67 14.22 -2.31
N TYR A 132 -1.55 13.41 -3.34
CA TYR A 132 -1.87 12.00 -3.30
C TYR A 132 -0.60 11.17 -3.11
N VAL A 133 -0.65 10.22 -2.19
CA VAL A 133 0.48 9.34 -1.88
C VAL A 133 0.08 7.89 -2.08
N ILE A 134 0.78 7.18 -2.96
CA ILE A 134 0.63 5.72 -3.11
C ILE A 134 1.46 5.06 -2.00
N PRO A 135 0.85 4.30 -1.07
CA PRO A 135 1.59 3.64 -0.01
C PRO A 135 2.51 2.55 -0.55
N THR A 136 3.67 2.38 0.08
CA THR A 136 4.57 1.26 -0.22
C THR A 136 3.98 -0.07 0.24
N HIS A 137 3.16 -0.07 1.31
CA HIS A 137 2.49 -1.24 1.82
C HIS A 137 1.02 -0.93 2.13
N ILE A 138 0.12 -1.34 1.24
CA ILE A 138 -1.31 -1.02 1.34
C ILE A 138 -2.01 -1.80 2.46
N CYS A 139 -1.62 -3.04 2.76
CA CYS A 139 -2.33 -3.88 3.71
C CYS A 139 -2.43 -3.26 5.11
N PRO A 140 -1.32 -2.88 5.79
CA PRO A 140 -1.42 -2.20 7.07
C PRO A 140 -1.91 -0.75 6.93
N THR A 141 -1.70 -0.09 5.78
CA THR A 141 -2.25 1.26 5.55
C THR A 141 -3.77 1.25 5.56
N SER A 142 -4.42 0.34 4.84
CA SER A 142 -5.88 0.24 4.83
C SER A 142 -6.46 -0.06 6.21
N ALA A 143 -5.74 -0.81 7.04
CA ALA A 143 -6.15 -1.14 8.40
C ALA A 143 -6.13 0.06 9.37
N LEU A 144 -5.51 1.19 9.01
CA LEU A 144 -5.56 2.42 9.80
C LEU A 144 -6.90 3.15 9.67
N TYR A 145 -7.66 2.89 8.62
CA TYR A 145 -8.89 3.61 8.27
C TYR A 145 -10.13 2.76 8.50
N PRO A 146 -11.20 3.30 9.11
CA PRO A 146 -12.45 2.56 9.30
C PRO A 146 -13.23 2.37 7.98
N SER A 147 -13.02 3.28 7.03
CA SER A 147 -13.66 3.25 5.70
C SER A 147 -12.78 3.93 4.65
N ILE A 148 -13.06 3.64 3.39
CA ILE A 148 -12.31 4.15 2.24
C ILE A 148 -13.33 4.76 1.25
N PRO A 149 -13.24 6.06 0.94
CA PRO A 149 -14.04 6.67 -0.12
C PRO A 149 -13.67 6.09 -1.49
N ILE A 150 -14.66 5.74 -2.29
CA ILE A 150 -14.50 5.27 -3.66
C ILE A 150 -14.70 6.44 -4.61
N VAL A 151 -13.72 6.67 -5.47
CA VAL A 151 -13.71 7.79 -6.41
C VAL A 151 -13.82 7.25 -7.85
N GLU A 152 -14.85 7.69 -8.56
CA GLU A 152 -15.03 7.42 -9.98
C GLU A 152 -15.10 8.75 -10.75
N LYS A 153 -14.25 8.90 -11.75
CA LYS A 153 -14.20 10.11 -12.60
C LYS A 153 -14.11 11.43 -11.80
N GLY A 154 -13.37 11.40 -10.69
CA GLY A 154 -13.15 12.57 -9.83
C GLY A 154 -14.28 12.85 -8.83
N VAL A 155 -15.28 11.98 -8.72
CA VAL A 155 -16.41 12.11 -7.78
C VAL A 155 -16.40 10.96 -6.79
N VAL A 156 -16.66 11.25 -5.51
CA VAL A 156 -16.86 10.21 -4.49
C VAL A 156 -18.24 9.60 -4.72
N THR A 157 -18.29 8.33 -5.09
CA THR A 157 -19.52 7.59 -5.41
C THR A 157 -20.00 6.72 -4.25
N GLU A 158 -19.08 6.17 -3.48
CA GLU A 158 -19.37 5.25 -2.38
C GLU A 158 -18.38 5.45 -1.23
N ASN A 159 -18.66 4.78 -0.11
CA ASN A 159 -17.75 4.66 1.03
C ASN A 159 -17.74 3.22 1.52
N TRP A 160 -16.62 2.52 1.34
CA TRP A 160 -16.48 1.13 1.73
C TRP A 160 -15.94 0.99 3.15
N GLU A 161 -16.65 0.24 3.98
CA GLU A 161 -16.20 -0.10 5.33
C GLU A 161 -15.04 -1.10 5.29
N VAL A 162 -13.98 -0.84 6.05
CA VAL A 162 -12.88 -1.79 6.24
C VAL A 162 -13.29 -2.80 7.33
N LYS A 163 -13.99 -3.84 6.94
CA LYS A 163 -14.62 -4.85 7.83
C LYS A 163 -13.64 -5.45 8.85
N ALA A 164 -12.45 -5.84 8.42
CA ALA A 164 -11.47 -6.49 9.29
C ALA A 164 -10.86 -5.58 10.36
N ARG A 165 -11.00 -4.25 10.24
CA ARG A 165 -10.48 -3.31 11.21
C ARG A 165 -11.20 -3.37 12.56
N ASN A 166 -12.50 -3.58 12.54
CA ASN A 166 -13.33 -3.59 13.73
C ASN A 166 -13.62 -5.02 14.23
N ARG A 167 -12.69 -5.95 14.00
CA ARG A 167 -12.85 -7.33 14.48
C ARG A 167 -13.03 -7.39 16.00
N LYS A 168 -14.00 -8.17 16.45
CA LYS A 168 -14.17 -8.50 17.86
C LYS A 168 -13.19 -9.60 18.25
N ILE A 169 -12.49 -9.40 19.35
CA ILE A 169 -11.73 -10.47 20.01
C ILE A 169 -12.70 -11.16 20.95
N THR A 170 -13.02 -12.43 20.67
CA THR A 170 -13.83 -13.27 21.55
C THR A 170 -12.91 -14.21 22.30
N VAL A 171 -12.98 -14.20 23.61
CA VAL A 171 -12.28 -15.12 24.51
C VAL A 171 -13.31 -16.01 25.19
#